data_58797061defdae9808fcefa3e474f61a
#
_entry.id   58797061defdae9808fcefa3e474f61a
#
_cell.length_a   1.000
_cell.length_b   1.000
_cell.length_c   1.000
_cell.angle_alpha   90.00
_cell.angle_beta   90.00
_cell.angle_gamma   90.00
#
_symmetry.space_group_name_H-M   'P 1'
#
loop_
_entity.id
_entity.type
_entity.pdbx_description
1 polymer ?
#
loop_
_entity_poly.entity_id
_entity_poly.type
_entity_poly.pdbx_seq_one_letter_code
_entity_poly.pdbx_strand_id
1 'polypeptide(L)'
;MVTDSSRPLYRMKADFFKTLAHPARIRVLELLSAREHAVSEMLLEVGIEPANLSQQLSILRRAGLIEGTREGLSVTYTLTSPKVADLLVVAREILSGVVANQVELLDGESGSRT
;
A
#
# COMPACT_ATOMS: atom_id res chain seq x y z
N MET A 1 -13.16 -12.93 -23.35
CA MET A 1 -13.30 -13.24 -22.71
C MET A 1 -13.81 -12.78 -21.54
N VAL A 2 -14.30 -12.82 -21.05
CA VAL A 2 -15.09 -12.34 -19.95
C VAL A 2 -14.92 -13.11 -18.69
N THR A 3 -13.83 -13.74 -18.58
CA THR A 3 -13.57 -14.56 -17.40
C THR A 3 -13.58 -13.77 -16.12
N ASP A 4 -13.06 -12.54 -16.17
CA ASP A 4 -12.98 -11.71 -14.95
C ASP A 4 -14.34 -11.27 -14.48
N SER A 5 -15.28 -11.03 -15.39
CA SER A 5 -16.63 -10.60 -15.00
C SER A 5 -17.43 -11.73 -14.35
N SER A 6 -17.00 -12.97 -14.48
CA SER A 6 -17.67 -14.12 -13.86
C SER A 6 -17.10 -14.46 -12.49
N ARG A 7 -16.00 -13.84 -12.08
CA ARG A 7 -15.38 -14.09 -10.78
C ARG A 7 -16.18 -13.41 -9.67
N PRO A 8 -16.40 -14.12 -8.55
CA PRO A 8 -17.04 -13.49 -7.40
C PRO A 8 -16.22 -12.31 -6.88
N LEU A 9 -16.90 -11.25 -6.47
CA LEU A 9 -16.26 -10.05 -5.98
C LEU A 9 -15.32 -10.33 -4.80
N TYR A 10 -15.69 -11.26 -3.91
CA TYR A 10 -14.84 -11.53 -2.75
C TYR A 10 -13.47 -12.08 -3.17
N ARG A 11 -13.39 -12.80 -4.28
CA ARG A 11 -12.11 -13.30 -4.79
C ARG A 11 -11.27 -12.16 -5.39
N MET A 12 -11.92 -11.24 -6.07
CA MET A 12 -11.26 -10.05 -6.59
C MET A 12 -10.73 -9.19 -5.46
N LYS A 13 -11.50 -9.05 -4.38
CA LYS A 13 -11.05 -8.32 -3.19
C LYS A 13 -9.84 -9.00 -2.57
N ALA A 14 -9.86 -10.32 -2.48
CA ALA A 14 -8.72 -11.06 -1.92
C ALA A 14 -7.46 -10.83 -2.74
N ASP A 15 -7.56 -10.88 -4.06
CA ASP A 15 -6.43 -10.62 -4.96
C ASP A 15 -5.92 -9.19 -4.80
N PHE A 16 -6.82 -8.24 -4.65
CA PHE A 16 -6.47 -6.85 -4.40
C PHE A 16 -5.66 -6.70 -3.10
N PHE A 17 -6.14 -7.29 -2.00
CA PHE A 17 -5.42 -7.23 -0.74
C PHE A 17 -4.09 -7.96 -0.82
N LYS A 18 -4.02 -9.03 -1.58
CA LYS A 18 -2.77 -9.75 -1.81
C LYS A 18 -1.76 -8.87 -2.53
N THR A 19 -2.21 -8.09 -3.50
CA THR A 19 -1.35 -7.12 -4.18
C THR A 19 -0.79 -6.09 -3.19
N LEU A 20 -1.57 -5.68 -2.20
CA LEU A 20 -1.13 -4.73 -1.19
C LEU A 20 -0.22 -5.37 -0.13
N ALA A 21 -0.22 -6.69 0.00
CA ALA A 21 0.44 -7.39 1.10
C ALA A 21 1.96 -7.48 0.90
N HIS A 22 2.62 -6.34 0.74
CA HIS A 22 4.07 -6.24 0.59
C HIS A 22 4.52 -4.87 1.12
N PRO A 23 5.45 -4.84 2.09
CA PRO A 23 5.83 -3.58 2.74
C PRO A 23 6.26 -2.49 1.76
N ALA A 24 7.06 -2.82 0.75
CA ALA A 24 7.52 -1.83 -0.21
C ALA A 24 6.37 -1.24 -1.01
N ARG A 25 5.39 -2.05 -1.39
CA ARG A 25 4.23 -1.56 -2.13
C ARG A 25 3.36 -0.65 -1.28
N ILE A 26 3.15 -1.02 -0.02
CA ILE A 26 2.41 -0.16 0.93
C ILE A 26 3.14 1.17 1.08
N ARG A 27 4.47 1.13 1.25
CA ARG A 27 5.24 2.36 1.41
C ARG A 27 5.14 3.27 0.19
N VAL A 28 5.22 2.71 -1.02
CA VAL A 28 5.03 3.47 -2.25
C VAL A 28 3.65 4.14 -2.25
N LEU A 29 2.61 3.39 -1.94
CA LEU A 29 1.25 3.93 -1.95
C LEU A 29 1.07 5.01 -0.89
N GLU A 30 1.70 4.89 0.27
CA GLU A 30 1.68 5.95 1.29
C GLU A 30 2.34 7.23 0.80
N LEU A 31 3.49 7.11 0.14
CA LEU A 31 4.16 8.27 -0.44
C LEU A 31 3.27 8.96 -1.48
N LEU A 32 2.67 8.18 -2.35
CA LEU A 32 1.80 8.71 -3.40
C LEU A 32 0.48 9.23 -2.85
N SER A 33 0.08 8.78 -1.66
CA SER A 33 -1.10 9.32 -0.99
C SER A 33 -0.90 10.77 -0.58
N ALA A 34 0.34 11.16 -0.29
CA ALA A 34 0.67 12.53 0.09
C ALA A 34 0.76 13.44 -1.15
N ARG A 35 1.41 12.98 -2.20
CA ARG A 35 1.58 13.73 -3.45
C ARG A 35 2.21 12.84 -4.51
N GLU A 36 2.30 13.33 -5.72
CA GLU A 36 3.05 12.65 -6.76
C GLU A 36 4.54 12.58 -6.40
N HIS A 37 5.21 11.55 -6.88
CA HIS A 37 6.63 11.34 -6.63
C HIS A 37 7.32 10.85 -7.89
N ALA A 38 8.52 11.36 -8.14
CA ALA A 38 9.41 10.81 -9.14
C ALA A 38 10.03 9.52 -8.59
N VAL A 39 10.45 8.62 -9.49
CA VAL A 39 11.09 7.36 -9.09
C VAL A 39 12.30 7.62 -8.21
N SER A 40 13.11 8.64 -8.54
CA SER A 40 14.30 8.99 -7.76
C SER A 40 13.97 9.37 -6.33
N GLU A 41 12.84 10.05 -6.11
CA GLU A 41 12.38 10.40 -4.78
C GLU A 41 11.97 9.16 -3.99
N MET A 42 11.25 8.26 -4.66
CA MET A 42 10.80 7.03 -4.02
C MET A 42 11.96 6.11 -3.63
N LEU A 43 13.02 6.09 -4.43
CA LEU A 43 14.21 5.29 -4.09
C LEU A 43 14.78 5.69 -2.75
N LEU A 44 14.86 6.99 -2.48
CA LEU A 44 15.39 7.50 -1.21
C LEU A 44 14.49 7.13 -0.04
N GLU A 45 13.17 7.21 -0.24
CA GLU A 45 12.20 7.01 0.84
C GLU A 45 11.94 5.54 1.13
N VAL A 46 11.90 4.69 0.09
CA VAL A 46 11.57 3.27 0.28
C VAL A 46 12.81 2.47 0.70
N GLY A 47 13.99 2.89 0.24
CA GLY A 47 15.24 2.29 0.68
C GLY A 47 15.49 0.88 0.17
N ILE A 48 15.05 0.60 -1.06
CA ILE A 48 15.29 -0.70 -1.71
C ILE A 48 16.09 -0.50 -2.98
N GLU A 49 16.60 -1.59 -3.53
CA GLU A 49 17.37 -1.55 -4.77
C GLU A 49 16.52 -1.03 -5.93
N PRO A 50 17.12 -0.27 -6.88
CA PRO A 50 16.37 0.28 -8.01
C PRO A 50 15.60 -0.76 -8.81
N ALA A 51 16.19 -1.92 -9.06
CA ALA A 51 15.52 -2.99 -9.80
C ALA A 51 14.30 -3.53 -9.04
N ASN A 52 14.41 -3.62 -7.72
CA ASN A 52 13.29 -4.06 -6.89
C ASN A 52 12.17 -3.01 -6.90
N LEU A 53 12.50 -1.73 -6.75
CA LEU A 53 11.50 -0.67 -6.81
C LEU A 53 10.77 -0.70 -8.17
N SER A 54 11.52 -0.82 -9.25
CA SER A 54 10.96 -0.91 -10.59
C SER A 54 9.97 -2.05 -10.71
N GLN A 55 10.29 -3.20 -10.12
CA GLN A 55 9.41 -4.36 -10.10
C GLN A 55 8.13 -4.08 -9.31
N GLN A 56 8.25 -3.47 -8.12
CA GLN A 56 7.09 -3.14 -7.30
C GLN A 56 6.19 -2.12 -7.97
N LEU A 57 6.76 -1.10 -8.60
CA LEU A 57 5.99 -0.11 -9.36
C LEU A 57 5.26 -0.77 -10.54
N SER A 58 5.89 -1.70 -11.21
CA SER A 58 5.28 -2.43 -12.32
C SER A 58 4.07 -3.24 -11.85
N ILE A 59 4.19 -3.90 -10.71
CA ILE A 59 3.08 -4.67 -10.13
C ILE A 59 1.90 -3.75 -9.79
N LEU A 60 2.16 -2.64 -9.12
CA LEU A 60 1.12 -1.69 -8.74
C LEU A 60 0.45 -1.06 -9.97
N ARG A 61 1.25 -0.74 -10.99
CA ARG A 61 0.72 -0.16 -12.23
C ARG A 61 -0.18 -1.16 -12.96
N ARG A 62 0.25 -2.41 -13.07
CA ARG A 62 -0.56 -3.45 -13.71
C ARG A 62 -1.85 -3.74 -12.95
N ALA A 63 -1.82 -3.57 -11.64
CA ALA A 63 -3.01 -3.72 -10.81
C ALA A 63 -3.94 -2.51 -10.92
N GLY A 64 -3.53 -1.45 -11.62
CA GLY A 64 -4.36 -0.27 -11.82
C GLY A 64 -4.39 0.69 -10.64
N LEU A 65 -3.44 0.60 -9.71
CA LEU A 65 -3.43 1.41 -8.51
C LEU A 65 -2.62 2.69 -8.65
N ILE A 66 -1.65 2.70 -9.54
CA ILE A 66 -0.82 3.87 -9.83
C ILE A 66 -0.69 4.05 -11.33
N GLU A 67 -0.34 5.25 -11.74
CA GLU A 67 -0.03 5.54 -13.13
C GLU A 67 1.19 6.45 -13.20
N GLY A 68 1.97 6.27 -14.26
CA GLY A 68 3.20 7.03 -14.45
C GLY A 68 3.09 7.96 -15.62
N THR A 69 3.74 9.12 -15.50
CA THR A 69 3.85 10.12 -16.56
C THR A 69 5.31 10.38 -16.78
N ARG A 70 5.75 10.26 -18.03
CA ARG A 70 7.14 10.54 -18.39
C ARG A 70 7.31 12.02 -18.72
N GLU A 71 8.30 12.63 -18.09
CA GLU A 71 8.68 14.01 -18.37
C GLU A 71 10.17 14.04 -18.60
N GLY A 72 10.58 14.08 -19.88
CA GLY A 72 11.98 13.96 -20.25
C GLY A 72 12.53 12.58 -19.87
N LEU A 73 13.55 12.56 -19.03
CA LEU A 73 14.14 11.32 -18.54
C LEU A 73 13.56 10.85 -17.23
N SER A 74 12.62 11.62 -16.66
CA SER A 74 11.99 11.31 -15.39
C SER A 74 10.64 10.66 -15.60
N VAL A 75 10.27 9.78 -14.67
CA VAL A 75 8.90 9.24 -14.58
C VAL A 75 8.36 9.61 -13.22
N THR A 76 7.19 10.22 -13.22
CA THR A 76 6.48 10.63 -12.01
C THR A 76 5.23 9.78 -11.88
N TYR A 77 4.99 9.28 -10.67
CA TYR A 77 3.84 8.42 -10.39
C TYR A 77 2.81 9.11 -9.53
N THR A 78 1.55 8.75 -9.74
CA THR A 78 0.40 9.22 -8.95
C THR A 78 -0.53 8.05 -8.68
N LEU A 79 -1.37 8.18 -7.64
CA LEU A 79 -2.45 7.23 -7.42
C LEU A 79 -3.52 7.40 -8.51
N THR A 80 -4.11 6.30 -8.95
CA THR A 80 -5.22 6.35 -9.91
C THR A 80 -6.52 6.79 -9.27
N SER A 81 -6.62 6.66 -7.93
CA SER A 81 -7.83 7.03 -7.20
C SER A 81 -7.47 7.47 -5.78
N PRO A 82 -8.06 8.55 -5.27
CA PRO A 82 -7.84 8.96 -3.89
C PRO A 82 -8.38 7.94 -2.89
N LYS A 83 -9.23 7.02 -3.31
CA LYS A 83 -9.77 5.97 -2.43
C LYS A 83 -8.68 5.01 -1.94
N VAL A 84 -7.60 4.88 -2.69
CA VAL A 84 -6.45 4.10 -2.24
C VAL A 84 -5.84 4.73 -0.99
N ALA A 85 -5.70 6.06 -0.98
CA ALA A 85 -5.22 6.79 0.19
C ALA A 85 -6.18 6.61 1.37
N ASP A 86 -7.48 6.69 1.12
CA ASP A 86 -8.50 6.49 2.15
C ASP A 86 -8.39 5.10 2.77
N LEU A 87 -8.17 4.09 1.95
CA LEU A 87 -8.02 2.72 2.43
C LEU A 87 -6.84 2.59 3.39
N LEU A 88 -5.72 3.22 3.06
CA LEU A 88 -4.53 3.19 3.92
C LEU A 88 -4.77 3.90 5.26
N VAL A 89 -5.53 4.98 5.25
CA VAL A 89 -5.92 5.68 6.48
C VAL A 89 -6.77 4.75 7.35
N VAL A 90 -7.77 4.10 6.76
CA VAL A 90 -8.63 3.17 7.50
C VAL A 90 -7.82 1.99 8.06
N ALA A 91 -6.89 1.45 7.26
CA ALA A 91 -6.01 0.39 7.73
C ALA A 91 -5.20 0.83 8.95
N ARG A 92 -4.69 2.06 8.92
CA ARG A 92 -3.95 2.63 10.04
C ARG A 92 -4.84 2.74 11.29
N GLU A 93 -6.07 3.18 11.11
CA GLU A 93 -7.02 3.29 12.22
C GLU A 93 -7.32 1.93 12.85
N ILE A 94 -7.52 0.92 12.00
CA ILE A 94 -7.75 -0.44 12.47
C ILE A 94 -6.54 -0.94 13.27
N LEU A 95 -5.35 -0.76 12.72
CA LEU A 95 -4.12 -1.21 13.38
C LEU A 95 -3.88 -0.47 14.70
N SER A 96 -4.18 0.82 14.75
CA SER A 96 -4.06 1.60 15.98
C SER A 96 -4.97 1.04 17.07
N GLY A 97 -6.19 0.63 16.69
CA GLY A 97 -7.11 0.00 17.62
C GLY A 97 -6.61 -1.36 18.09
N VAL A 98 -6.08 -2.17 17.19
CA VAL A 98 -5.51 -3.48 17.52
C VAL A 98 -4.34 -3.35 18.49
N VAL A 99 -3.41 -2.42 18.21
CA VAL A 99 -2.26 -2.18 19.08
C VAL A 99 -2.71 -1.71 20.46
N ALA A 100 -3.67 -0.80 20.52
CA ALA A 100 -4.21 -0.31 21.78
C ALA A 100 -4.82 -1.46 22.61
N ASN A 101 -5.57 -2.35 21.97
CA ASN A 101 -6.14 -3.52 22.64
C ASN A 101 -5.05 -4.46 23.16
N GLN A 102 -4.00 -4.66 22.40
CA GLN A 102 -2.88 -5.50 22.84
C GLN A 102 -2.17 -4.91 24.04
N VAL A 103 -1.98 -3.59 24.06
CA VAL A 103 -1.37 -2.89 25.19
C VAL A 103 -2.27 -3.02 26.43
N GLU A 104 -3.57 -2.84 26.28
CA GLU A 104 -4.52 -3.00 27.38
C GLU A 104 -4.47 -4.41 27.97
N LEU A 105 -4.42 -5.43 27.12
CA LEU A 105 -4.34 -6.81 27.57
C LEU A 105 -3.06 -7.07 28.35
N LEU A 106 -1.93 -6.56 27.86
CA LEU A 106 -0.65 -6.71 28.56
C LEU A 106 -0.65 -5.98 29.88
N ASP A 107 -1.18 -4.75 29.93
CA ASP A 107 -1.27 -3.97 31.16
C ASP A 107 -2.19 -4.65 32.15
N GLY A 108 -3.31 -5.21 31.68
CA GLY A 108 -4.22 -5.96 32.52
C GLY A 108 -3.56 -7.18 33.16
N GLU A 109 -2.80 -7.92 32.36
CA GLU A 109 -2.04 -9.06 32.88
C GLU A 109 -0.99 -8.65 33.90
N SER A 110 -0.26 -7.57 33.61
CA SER A 110 0.73 -7.05 34.56
C SER A 110 0.07 -6.62 35.85
N GLY A 111 -1.07 -5.94 35.76
CA GLY A 111 -1.84 -5.54 36.94
C GLY A 111 -2.29 -6.72 37.77
N SER A 112 -2.73 -7.79 37.11
CA SER A 112 -3.22 -8.97 37.82
C SER A 112 -2.11 -9.75 38.49
N ARG A 113 -0.86 -9.55 38.07
CA ARG A 113 0.30 -10.23 38.69
C ARG A 113 0.81 -9.48 39.91
N THR A 114 0.42 -8.28 40.07
CA THR A 114 0.85 -7.48 41.21
C THR A 114 -0.10 -7.67 42.36
#